data_e68ef76f095a04b5707933bb4b4a43b5
#
_entry.id   e68ef76f095a04b5707933bb4b4a43b5
#
_cell.length_a   1.000
_cell.length_b   1.000
_cell.length_c   1.000
_cell.angle_alpha   90.00
_cell.angle_beta   90.00
_cell.angle_gamma   90.00
#
_symmetry.space_group_name_H-M   'P 1'
#
loop_
_entity.id
_entity.type
_entity.pdbx_description
1 polymer ?
#
loop_
_entity_poly.entity_id
_entity_poly.type
_entity_poly.pdbx_seq_one_letter_code
_entity_poly.pdbx_strand_id
1 'polypeptide(L)'
;MKLLEERIKCDGVVKSEGVLKVDSFLNHQIDVNLIDEMGAEFARLFAGAPVNKILTIEASGIGIACLVARHFGNVPVVFAKKAQSINLDGEMYSTKIQSFTHGRIFDVIVSKKFLSPDDHVLIIDDFLANGC
;
A
#
# COMPACT_ATOMS: atom_id res chain seq x y z
N MET A 1 -5.40 3.29 16.07
CA MET A 1 -6.77 3.72 15.73
C MET A 1 -7.77 2.72 16.27
N LYS A 2 -8.60 3.13 17.23
CA LYS A 2 -9.50 2.24 17.96
C LYS A 2 -10.48 1.46 17.07
N LEU A 3 -11.04 2.13 16.06
CA LEU A 3 -11.96 1.51 15.09
C LEU A 3 -11.33 0.31 14.37
N LEU A 4 -10.09 0.44 13.88
CA LEU A 4 -9.36 -0.64 13.23
C LEU A 4 -9.06 -1.79 14.19
N GLU A 5 -8.66 -1.47 15.43
CA GLU A 5 -8.37 -2.48 16.45
C GLU A 5 -9.62 -3.30 16.81
N GLU A 6 -10.78 -2.63 16.94
CA GLU A 6 -12.05 -3.30 17.18
C GLU A 6 -12.46 -4.16 15.99
N ARG A 7 -12.27 -3.68 14.76
CA ARG A 7 -12.55 -4.46 13.56
C ARG A 7 -11.67 -5.71 13.46
N ILE A 8 -10.39 -5.59 13.75
CA ILE A 8 -9.47 -6.74 13.79
C ILE A 8 -9.90 -7.76 14.84
N LYS A 9 -10.33 -7.31 16.02
CA LYS A 9 -10.80 -8.21 17.09
C LYS A 9 -12.09 -8.94 16.73
N CYS A 10 -13.01 -8.28 16.01
CA CYS A 10 -14.30 -8.84 15.64
C CYS A 10 -14.20 -9.78 14.43
N ASP A 11 -13.50 -9.36 13.38
CA ASP A 11 -13.54 -10.00 12.07
C ASP A 11 -12.19 -10.58 11.63
N GLY A 12 -11.12 -10.28 12.36
CA GLY A 12 -9.81 -10.88 12.13
C GLY A 12 -9.78 -12.34 12.55
N VAL A 13 -9.15 -13.18 11.74
CA VAL A 13 -8.99 -14.61 12.02
C VAL A 13 -7.52 -14.93 12.27
N VAL A 14 -7.22 -15.40 13.47
CA VAL A 14 -5.86 -15.89 13.79
C VAL A 14 -5.78 -17.36 13.38
N LYS A 15 -4.89 -17.67 12.46
CA LYS A 15 -4.57 -19.06 12.09
C LYS A 15 -3.47 -19.61 12.98
N SER A 16 -3.30 -20.94 12.97
CA SER A 16 -2.13 -21.60 13.53
C SER A 16 -0.85 -20.93 12.98
N GLU A 17 0.18 -20.72 13.79
CA GLU A 17 1.45 -20.07 13.43
C GLU A 17 1.46 -18.53 13.54
N GLY A 18 0.47 -17.92 14.19
CA GLY A 18 0.49 -16.48 14.47
C GLY A 18 0.16 -15.59 13.25
N VAL A 19 -0.41 -16.15 12.20
CA VAL A 19 -0.84 -15.39 11.03
C VAL A 19 -2.20 -14.77 11.28
N LEU A 20 -2.29 -13.44 11.22
CA LEU A 20 -3.54 -12.70 11.27
C LEU A 20 -4.10 -12.53 9.85
N LYS A 21 -5.33 -13.00 9.65
CA LYS A 21 -6.07 -12.86 8.40
C LYS A 21 -7.13 -11.78 8.53
N VAL A 22 -7.07 -10.77 7.65
CA VAL A 22 -7.97 -9.59 7.61
C VAL A 22 -8.59 -9.41 6.22
N ASP A 23 -8.73 -10.52 5.49
CA ASP A 23 -9.14 -10.54 4.10
C ASP A 23 -10.60 -10.11 3.88
N SER A 24 -11.43 -10.22 4.88
CA SER A 24 -12.85 -9.87 4.80
C SER A 24 -13.12 -8.36 4.75
N PHE A 25 -12.14 -7.52 5.12
CA PHE A 25 -12.35 -6.07 5.19
C PHE A 25 -11.17 -5.23 4.69
N LEU A 26 -10.01 -5.82 4.44
CA LEU A 26 -8.80 -5.05 4.10
C LEU A 26 -8.19 -5.44 2.75
N ASN A 27 -7.81 -6.71 2.54
CA ASN A 27 -6.93 -7.06 1.42
C ASN A 27 -7.45 -8.15 0.47
N HIS A 28 -8.70 -8.56 0.61
CA HIS A 28 -9.42 -9.36 -0.39
C HIS A 28 -10.78 -8.73 -0.69
N GLN A 29 -11.53 -8.41 0.34
CA GLN A 29 -12.67 -7.52 0.30
C GLN A 29 -12.30 -6.23 1.05
N ILE A 30 -12.64 -5.06 0.48
CA ILE A 30 -12.36 -3.77 1.09
C ILE A 30 -13.64 -3.21 1.69
N ASP A 31 -13.62 -2.97 3.00
CA ASP A 31 -14.65 -2.15 3.65
C ASP A 31 -14.33 -0.68 3.41
N VAL A 32 -15.03 -0.09 2.45
CA VAL A 32 -14.77 1.28 1.97
C VAL A 32 -14.92 2.30 3.10
N ASN A 33 -15.91 2.14 3.99
CA ASN A 33 -16.11 3.06 5.09
C ASN A 33 -14.95 3.00 6.10
N LEU A 34 -14.50 1.79 6.44
CA LEU A 34 -13.36 1.60 7.33
C LEU A 34 -12.09 2.24 6.74
N ILE A 35 -11.83 2.02 5.46
CA ILE A 35 -10.63 2.59 4.80
C ILE A 35 -10.72 4.11 4.68
N ASP A 36 -11.91 4.66 4.46
CA ASP A 36 -12.11 6.11 4.45
C ASP A 36 -11.81 6.74 5.83
N GLU A 37 -12.29 6.14 6.91
CA GLU A 37 -11.95 6.56 8.27
C GLU A 37 -10.43 6.41 8.58
N MET A 38 -9.79 5.36 8.08
CA MET A 38 -8.34 5.21 8.17
C MET A 38 -7.62 6.31 7.40
N GLY A 39 -8.12 6.70 6.24
CA GLY A 39 -7.58 7.81 5.44
C GLY A 39 -7.63 9.13 6.19
N ALA A 40 -8.75 9.42 6.86
CA ALA A 40 -8.89 10.59 7.72
C ALA A 40 -7.88 10.59 8.88
N GLU A 41 -7.67 9.44 9.52
CA GLU A 41 -6.68 9.30 10.59
C GLU A 41 -5.25 9.48 10.07
N PHE A 42 -4.91 8.93 8.90
CA PHE A 42 -3.59 9.18 8.29
C PHE A 42 -3.39 10.66 7.99
N ALA A 43 -4.40 11.35 7.46
CA ALA A 43 -4.31 12.79 7.22
C ALA A 43 -4.07 13.57 8.52
N ARG A 44 -4.69 13.15 9.64
CA ARG A 44 -4.44 13.73 10.96
C ARG A 44 -3.01 13.47 11.44
N LEU A 45 -2.50 12.23 11.28
CA LEU A 45 -1.15 11.83 11.73
C LEU A 45 -0.04 12.53 10.92
N PHE A 46 -0.27 12.74 9.64
CA PHE A 46 0.66 13.41 8.74
C PHE A 46 0.30 14.89 8.49
N ALA A 47 -0.49 15.49 9.37
CA ALA A 47 -0.84 16.90 9.27
C ALA A 47 0.43 17.78 9.24
N GLY A 48 0.51 18.66 8.22
CA GLY A 48 1.68 19.50 8.00
C GLY A 48 2.79 18.87 7.16
N ALA A 49 2.76 17.58 6.87
CA ALA A 49 3.65 16.97 5.90
C ALA A 49 3.22 17.36 4.47
N PRO A 50 4.14 17.84 3.62
CA PRO A 50 3.80 18.32 2.28
C PRO A 50 3.61 17.17 1.28
N VAL A 51 2.78 16.18 1.62
CA VAL A 51 2.51 15.02 0.77
C VAL A 51 1.88 15.47 -0.54
N ASN A 52 2.54 15.18 -1.66
CA ASN A 52 2.05 15.49 -3.00
C ASN A 52 1.78 14.26 -3.85
N LYS A 53 2.11 13.07 -3.32
CA LYS A 53 1.96 11.81 -4.05
C LYS A 53 1.84 10.63 -3.08
N ILE A 54 1.04 9.64 -3.42
CA ILE A 54 0.99 8.37 -2.70
C ILE A 54 1.62 7.29 -3.56
N LEU A 55 2.44 6.44 -2.93
CA LEU A 55 3.04 5.27 -3.55
C LEU A 55 2.52 4.01 -2.86
N THR A 56 2.14 3.04 -3.65
CA THR A 56 1.76 1.70 -3.18
C THR A 56 2.31 0.63 -4.11
N ILE A 57 1.95 -0.62 -3.89
CA ILE A 57 2.34 -1.74 -4.75
C ILE A 57 1.10 -2.54 -5.16
N GLU A 58 1.11 -3.07 -6.38
CA GLU A 58 0.03 -3.98 -6.82
C GLU A 58 0.01 -5.26 -5.96
N ALA A 59 -1.18 -5.84 -5.66
CA ALA A 59 -2.48 -5.33 -6.06
C ALA A 59 -3.29 -4.74 -4.89
N SER A 60 -3.20 -5.31 -3.68
CA SER A 60 -4.08 -5.02 -2.52
C SER A 60 -4.00 -3.59 -2.02
N GLY A 61 -2.82 -2.97 -2.09
CA GLY A 61 -2.63 -1.60 -1.64
C GLY A 61 -3.31 -0.52 -2.50
N ILE A 62 -3.62 -0.81 -3.77
CA ILE A 62 -4.12 0.21 -4.71
C ILE A 62 -5.46 0.79 -4.26
N GLY A 63 -6.43 -0.06 -3.92
CA GLY A 63 -7.75 0.39 -3.47
C GLY A 63 -7.68 1.24 -2.20
N ILE A 64 -6.86 0.79 -1.24
CA ILE A 64 -6.61 1.50 0.02
C ILE A 64 -6.00 2.87 -0.26
N ALA A 65 -4.93 2.92 -1.06
CA ALA A 65 -4.24 4.17 -1.41
C ALA A 65 -5.14 5.19 -2.10
N CYS A 66 -6.04 4.74 -2.99
CA CYS A 66 -6.99 5.64 -3.65
C CYS A 66 -7.97 6.28 -2.68
N LEU A 67 -8.48 5.55 -1.70
CA LEU A 67 -9.36 6.11 -0.67
C LEU A 67 -8.60 7.06 0.26
N VAL A 68 -7.38 6.71 0.66
CA VAL A 68 -6.50 7.57 1.47
C VAL A 68 -6.17 8.87 0.75
N ALA A 69 -5.91 8.83 -0.57
CA ALA A 69 -5.57 10.01 -1.37
C ALA A 69 -6.63 11.11 -1.31
N ARG A 70 -7.89 10.76 -1.11
CA ARG A 70 -8.99 11.73 -0.96
C ARG A 70 -8.79 12.65 0.24
N HIS A 71 -8.17 12.16 1.30
CA HIS A 71 -7.87 12.91 2.52
C HIS A 71 -6.56 13.72 2.43
N PHE A 72 -5.81 13.55 1.34
CA PHE A 72 -4.58 14.30 1.04
C PHE A 72 -4.74 15.23 -0.17
N GLY A 73 -5.93 15.81 -0.37
CA GLY A 73 -6.19 16.75 -1.46
C GLY A 73 -6.29 16.10 -2.84
N ASN A 74 -6.69 14.82 -2.91
CA ASN A 74 -6.78 14.04 -4.14
C ASN A 74 -5.44 13.95 -4.91
N VAL A 75 -4.34 13.81 -4.20
CA VAL A 75 -3.03 13.63 -4.82
C VAL A 75 -2.99 12.38 -5.69
N PRO A 76 -2.14 12.33 -6.73
CA PRO A 76 -1.98 11.15 -7.55
C PRO A 76 -1.52 9.94 -6.75
N VAL A 77 -2.02 8.76 -7.11
CA VAL A 77 -1.56 7.47 -6.60
C VAL A 77 -0.73 6.77 -7.66
N VAL A 78 0.53 6.53 -7.34
CA VAL A 78 1.45 5.75 -8.16
C VAL A 78 1.55 4.35 -7.54
N PHE A 79 1.51 3.31 -8.36
CA PHE A 79 1.70 1.96 -7.86
C PHE A 79 2.85 1.25 -8.58
N ALA A 80 3.70 0.64 -7.78
CA ALA A 80 4.75 -0.23 -8.27
C ALA A 80 4.16 -1.53 -8.83
N LYS A 81 4.74 -2.02 -9.89
CA LYS A 81 4.34 -3.27 -10.57
C LYS A 81 5.33 -4.37 -10.30
N LYS A 82 4.82 -5.58 -10.12
CA LYS A 82 5.64 -6.80 -10.05
C LYS A 82 5.82 -7.33 -11.46
N ALA A 83 7.07 -7.46 -11.91
CA ALA A 83 7.41 -7.96 -13.25
C ALA A 83 8.27 -9.23 -13.15
N GLN A 84 8.02 -10.19 -14.04
CA GLN A 84 8.84 -11.40 -14.13
C GLN A 84 10.05 -11.24 -15.07
N SER A 85 9.96 -10.31 -16.01
CA SER A 85 11.05 -9.94 -16.91
C SER A 85 10.87 -8.52 -17.38
N ILE A 86 11.98 -7.81 -17.51
CA ILE A 86 11.97 -6.37 -17.78
C ILE A 86 12.23 -6.15 -19.27
N ASN A 87 11.17 -6.01 -20.07
CA ASN A 87 11.24 -5.22 -21.28
C ASN A 87 10.78 -3.81 -20.91
N LEU A 88 11.73 -2.98 -20.47
CA LEU A 88 11.43 -1.64 -19.99
C LEU A 88 11.66 -0.63 -21.10
N ASP A 89 10.57 -0.15 -21.69
CA ASP A 89 10.60 1.08 -22.46
C ASP A 89 10.58 2.26 -21.47
N GLY A 90 11.71 2.95 -21.36
CA GLY A 90 11.86 4.15 -20.55
C GLY A 90 12.64 3.95 -19.24
N GLU A 91 12.85 5.06 -18.53
CA GLU A 91 13.59 5.05 -17.27
C GLU A 91 12.70 4.60 -16.11
N MET A 92 13.18 3.60 -15.37
CA MET A 92 12.48 2.99 -14.25
C MET A 92 13.34 3.01 -12.98
N TYR A 93 12.68 3.16 -11.84
CA TYR A 93 13.23 2.64 -10.59
C TYR A 93 12.91 1.16 -10.50
N SER A 94 13.87 0.34 -10.11
CA SER A 94 13.68 -1.09 -9.95
C SER A 94 14.39 -1.62 -8.70
N THR A 95 13.76 -2.58 -8.04
CA THR A 95 14.38 -3.36 -6.97
C THR A 95 13.94 -4.81 -7.08
N LYS A 96 14.75 -5.73 -6.54
CA LYS A 96 14.43 -7.15 -6.54
C LYS A 96 13.88 -7.55 -5.17
N ILE A 97 12.73 -8.20 -5.17
CA ILE A 97 12.13 -8.76 -3.96
C ILE A 97 12.07 -10.28 -4.09
N GLN A 98 12.55 -10.96 -3.06
CA GLN A 98 12.39 -12.39 -2.94
C GLN A 98 11.07 -12.72 -2.26
N SER A 99 10.18 -13.41 -2.97
CA SER A 99 8.96 -13.93 -2.36
C SER A 99 9.28 -15.15 -1.49
N PHE A 100 9.08 -15.02 -0.20
CA PHE A 100 9.27 -16.13 0.74
C PHE A 100 8.27 -17.28 0.53
N THR A 101 7.08 -16.98 0.01
CA THR A 101 6.01 -17.98 -0.21
C THR A 101 6.22 -18.84 -1.44
N HIS A 102 6.94 -18.37 -2.43
CA HIS A 102 7.10 -19.07 -3.73
C HIS A 102 8.54 -19.24 -4.18
N GLY A 103 9.53 -18.81 -3.42
CA GLY A 103 10.95 -18.89 -3.76
C GLY A 103 11.34 -18.15 -5.05
N ARG A 104 10.45 -17.28 -5.56
CA ARG A 104 10.66 -16.55 -6.80
C ARG A 104 11.16 -15.13 -6.51
N ILE A 105 12.08 -14.67 -7.34
CA ILE A 105 12.54 -13.29 -7.36
C ILE A 105 11.68 -12.53 -8.35
N PHE A 106 11.09 -11.41 -7.89
CA PHE A 106 10.37 -10.48 -8.73
C PHE A 106 11.10 -9.15 -8.79
N ASP A 107 11.06 -8.53 -9.95
CA ASP A 107 11.42 -7.13 -10.07
C ASP A 107 10.20 -6.26 -9.73
N VAL A 108 10.37 -5.33 -8.81
CA VAL A 108 9.39 -4.29 -8.53
C VAL A 108 9.84 -3.03 -9.24
N ILE A 109 8.96 -2.48 -10.06
CA ILE A 109 9.28 -1.38 -10.95
C ILE A 109 8.32 -0.21 -10.81
N VAL A 110 8.85 1.00 -10.93
CA VAL A 110 8.09 2.26 -11.00
C VAL A 110 8.68 3.13 -12.09
N SER A 111 7.86 3.66 -12.99
CA SER A 111 8.33 4.59 -14.01
C SER A 111 8.77 5.92 -13.40
N LYS A 112 9.95 6.41 -13.77
CA LYS A 112 10.47 7.73 -13.39
C LYS A 112 9.62 8.88 -13.94
N LYS A 113 8.74 8.63 -14.90
CA LYS A 113 7.77 9.63 -15.38
C LYS A 113 6.77 10.02 -14.31
N PHE A 114 6.48 9.14 -13.35
CA PHE A 114 5.45 9.33 -12.34
C PHE A 114 6.00 9.52 -10.93
N LEU A 115 7.31 9.37 -10.74
CA LEU A 115 7.96 9.52 -9.45
C LEU A 115 9.28 10.28 -9.64
N SER A 116 9.40 11.40 -8.94
CA SER A 116 10.54 12.32 -9.01
C SER A 116 11.25 12.44 -7.66
N PRO A 117 12.56 12.74 -7.63
CA PRO A 117 13.27 13.03 -6.37
C PRO A 117 12.69 14.21 -5.58
N ASP A 118 11.95 15.11 -6.23
CA ASP A 118 11.31 16.27 -5.58
C ASP A 118 9.95 15.95 -4.98
N ASP A 119 9.43 14.75 -5.19
CA ASP A 119 8.15 14.32 -4.63
C ASP A 119 8.26 14.04 -3.12
N HIS A 120 7.25 14.46 -2.38
CA HIS A 120 7.04 14.09 -0.99
C HIS A 120 6.00 12.97 -0.93
N VAL A 121 6.49 11.76 -0.86
CA VAL A 121 5.71 10.54 -1.06
C VAL A 121 5.25 9.96 0.26
N LEU A 122 3.95 9.69 0.39
CA LEU A 122 3.41 8.83 1.44
C LEU A 122 3.30 7.40 0.90
N ILE A 123 3.91 6.45 1.59
CA ILE A 123 3.82 5.04 1.23
C ILE A 123 2.63 4.42 1.97
N ILE A 124 1.74 3.76 1.23
CA ILE A 124 0.56 3.07 1.75
C ILE A 124 0.62 1.61 1.29
N ASP A 125 0.43 0.69 2.22
CA ASP A 125 0.29 -0.74 1.94
C ASP A 125 -0.68 -1.37 2.95
N ASP A 126 -1.14 -2.60 2.68
CA ASP A 126 -2.03 -3.34 3.58
C ASP A 126 -1.28 -3.95 4.78
N PHE A 127 -0.03 -4.36 4.61
CA PHE A 127 0.83 -4.91 5.65
C PHE A 127 2.26 -4.43 5.57
N LEU A 128 2.84 -4.14 6.72
CA LEU A 128 4.29 -4.05 6.90
C LEU A 128 4.81 -5.41 7.39
N ALA A 129 5.22 -6.28 6.45
CA ALA A 129 5.80 -7.58 6.81
C ALA A 129 7.24 -7.43 7.31
N ASN A 130 8.20 -7.28 6.39
CA ASN A 130 9.62 -7.18 6.72
C ASN A 130 10.21 -5.79 6.45
N GLY A 131 9.48 -4.91 5.78
CA GLY A 131 9.94 -3.57 5.42
C GLY A 131 11.08 -3.54 4.39
N CYS A 132 11.14 -4.57 3.51
CA CYS A 132 12.15 -4.70 2.46
C CYS A 132 11.85 -3.82 1.25
#